data_6040e23bc4812ce779deb5ed70140e4e
#
_entry.id   6040e23bc4812ce779deb5ed70140e4e
#
_cell.length_a   1.000
_cell.length_b   1.000
_cell.length_c   1.000
_cell.angle_alpha   90.00
_cell.angle_beta   90.00
_cell.angle_gamma   90.00
#
_symmetry.space_group_name_H-M   'P 1'
#
loop_
_entity.id
_entity.type
_entity.pdbx_description
1 polymer ?
#
loop_
_entity_poly.entity_id
_entity_poly.type
_entity_poly.pdbx_seq_one_letter_code
_entity_poly.pdbx_strand_id
1 'polypeptide(L)'
;MSVDMSGQYINRVAPSKTASDIFGGMTLQPVHLYPQIYSDGSASQHPNYDNSGLRQNPYNFLYFSGYSKSWDATFQSKVLLEQDLDFITKGLSIRGSVSFDANSNQYVNRTMSPATFTATGRDADGNLIFKSLESGSALSNPSSGSSGGNKKIYIEASLNYKRNFSDKHDVTGLLLYNQKETQKQNVGGLNLLPYRKQSVVGRGSYTYDNRYTIEGSFGMTGSENFAPGHRWGIFPAVGGAWYVSHEKFFEPVQKVISTLKLRASYGRTGNDQLGETRFPYKEAMNTDAGGLNLGISGISNGNAQNWFGGLSENRAYYANLRWEIEDKTNIGFDLGLLNGQLDLSMDYFSNRRKDILITRNTVPSMSGLQSNPTQNYGIVSNKGVDGNLTFKQHVG
;
A
#
# COMPACT_ATOMS: atom_id res chain seq x y z
N MET A 1 24.93 -18.80 -8.25
CA MET A 1 24.50 -17.53 -8.83
C MET A 1 23.19 -17.76 -9.57
N SER A 2 22.15 -16.93 -9.34
CA SER A 2 20.93 -16.91 -10.16
C SER A 2 20.64 -15.48 -10.62
N VAL A 3 20.00 -15.39 -11.81
CA VAL A 3 19.51 -14.12 -12.37
C VAL A 3 18.07 -14.37 -12.77
N ASP A 4 17.18 -13.61 -12.14
CA ASP A 4 15.75 -13.67 -12.42
C ASP A 4 15.35 -12.35 -13.07
N MET A 5 14.67 -12.43 -14.22
CA MET A 5 14.15 -11.26 -14.92
C MET A 5 12.72 -11.54 -15.35
N SER A 6 11.83 -10.60 -15.12
CA SER A 6 10.46 -10.64 -15.58
C SER A 6 10.03 -9.31 -16.16
N GLY A 7 9.24 -9.36 -17.21
CA GLY A 7 8.62 -8.23 -17.84
C GLY A 7 7.13 -8.47 -18.05
N GLN A 8 6.32 -7.47 -17.76
CA GLN A 8 4.89 -7.51 -18.04
C GLN A 8 4.49 -6.23 -18.78
N TYR A 9 3.72 -6.41 -19.81
CA TYR A 9 3.13 -5.32 -20.57
C TYR A 9 1.64 -5.54 -20.71
N ILE A 10 0.85 -4.61 -20.18
CA ILE A 10 -0.61 -4.67 -20.24
C ILE A 10 -1.08 -3.48 -21.06
N ASN A 11 -1.84 -3.76 -22.12
CA ASN A 11 -2.47 -2.76 -22.96
C ASN A 11 -3.97 -2.80 -22.73
N ARG A 12 -4.58 -1.64 -22.49
CA ARG A 12 -6.03 -1.50 -22.30
C ARG A 12 -6.56 -0.42 -23.23
N VAL A 13 -7.72 -0.70 -23.80
CA VAL A 13 -8.49 0.28 -24.57
C VAL A 13 -9.87 0.35 -23.96
N ALA A 14 -10.33 1.56 -23.68
CA ALA A 14 -11.60 1.82 -23.07
C ALA A 14 -12.25 3.06 -23.74
N PRO A 15 -13.55 3.29 -23.60
CA PRO A 15 -14.17 4.57 -23.93
C PRO A 15 -13.46 5.71 -23.19
N SER A 16 -13.51 6.93 -23.74
CA SER A 16 -12.91 8.09 -23.06
C SER A 16 -13.66 8.50 -21.78
N LYS A 17 -14.92 8.10 -21.66
CA LYS A 17 -15.72 8.25 -20.44
C LYS A 17 -15.43 7.14 -19.45
N THR A 18 -15.46 7.47 -18.18
CA THR A 18 -15.18 6.50 -17.12
C THR A 18 -16.33 5.49 -16.96
N ALA A 19 -16.05 4.33 -16.38
CA ALA A 19 -17.09 3.37 -16.02
C ALA A 19 -18.13 4.00 -15.09
N SER A 20 -17.72 4.88 -14.17
CA SER A 20 -18.63 5.61 -13.29
C SER A 20 -19.60 6.52 -14.05
N ASP A 21 -19.12 7.22 -15.08
CA ASP A 21 -19.98 8.08 -15.92
C ASP A 21 -21.01 7.23 -16.68
N ILE A 22 -20.57 6.11 -17.26
CA ILE A 22 -21.42 5.19 -18.01
C ILE A 22 -22.50 4.58 -17.11
N PHE A 23 -22.10 3.99 -15.96
CA PHE A 23 -23.04 3.40 -15.00
C PHE A 23 -23.93 4.47 -14.35
N GLY A 24 -23.39 5.65 -14.03
CA GLY A 24 -24.18 6.78 -13.56
C GLY A 24 -25.27 7.18 -14.57
N GLY A 25 -24.92 7.28 -15.86
CA GLY A 25 -25.88 7.47 -16.92
C GLY A 25 -26.96 6.38 -16.97
N MET A 26 -26.58 5.12 -16.86
CA MET A 26 -27.51 3.99 -16.89
C MET A 26 -28.51 4.00 -15.71
N THR A 27 -28.07 4.39 -14.52
CA THR A 27 -28.93 4.41 -13.31
C THR A 27 -29.84 5.64 -13.24
N LEU A 28 -29.44 6.73 -13.85
CA LEU A 28 -30.15 8.01 -13.80
C LEU A 28 -31.10 8.22 -14.98
N GLN A 29 -31.03 7.38 -16.02
CA GLN A 29 -31.83 7.52 -17.23
C GLN A 29 -33.03 6.57 -17.25
N PRO A 30 -34.26 7.09 -17.31
CA PRO A 30 -35.44 6.27 -17.60
C PRO A 30 -35.41 5.74 -19.03
N VAL A 31 -35.38 4.41 -19.17
CA VAL A 31 -35.26 3.74 -20.49
C VAL A 31 -36.40 3.99 -21.51
N HIS A 32 -37.49 4.56 -21.04
CA HIS A 32 -38.67 4.84 -21.85
C HIS A 32 -38.70 6.25 -22.47
N LEU A 33 -37.78 7.13 -22.12
CA LEU A 33 -37.81 8.54 -22.57
C LEU A 33 -37.27 8.74 -23.96
N TYR A 34 -36.33 7.94 -24.42
CA TYR A 34 -35.73 7.98 -25.75
C TYR A 34 -35.03 6.67 -26.07
N PRO A 35 -34.86 6.30 -27.35
CA PRO A 35 -34.12 5.09 -27.71
C PRO A 35 -32.63 5.27 -27.47
N GLN A 36 -31.88 4.17 -27.40
CA GLN A 36 -30.41 4.21 -27.30
C GLN A 36 -29.81 4.89 -28.55
N ILE A 37 -30.32 4.56 -29.70
CA ILE A 37 -29.97 5.12 -31.00
C ILE A 37 -31.23 5.11 -31.89
N TYR A 38 -31.35 6.03 -32.79
CA TYR A 38 -32.46 6.06 -33.76
C TYR A 38 -32.23 5.05 -34.91
N SER A 39 -33.29 4.70 -35.62
CA SER A 39 -33.28 3.72 -36.72
C SER A 39 -32.36 4.11 -37.89
N ASP A 40 -32.10 5.39 -38.08
CA ASP A 40 -31.17 5.93 -39.06
C ASP A 40 -29.72 5.99 -38.61
N GLY A 41 -29.41 5.50 -37.37
CA GLY A 41 -28.10 5.55 -36.77
C GLY A 41 -27.76 6.86 -36.04
N SER A 42 -28.69 7.82 -35.99
CA SER A 42 -28.50 9.09 -35.30
C SER A 42 -28.46 8.90 -33.78
N ALA A 43 -27.56 9.61 -33.11
CA ALA A 43 -27.41 9.53 -31.65
C ALA A 43 -28.58 10.24 -30.97
N SER A 44 -29.31 9.51 -30.12
CA SER A 44 -30.43 10.04 -29.37
C SER A 44 -29.99 10.74 -28.09
N GLN A 45 -30.74 11.73 -27.64
CA GLN A 45 -30.51 12.44 -26.39
C GLN A 45 -31.81 12.98 -25.82
N HIS A 46 -31.86 13.14 -24.49
CA HIS A 46 -33.02 13.73 -23.82
C HIS A 46 -33.19 15.21 -24.22
N PRO A 47 -34.42 15.66 -24.50
CA PRO A 47 -34.66 17.05 -24.96
C PRO A 47 -34.30 18.12 -23.92
N ASN A 48 -34.32 17.78 -22.63
CA ASN A 48 -33.91 18.66 -21.53
C ASN A 48 -32.52 18.25 -21.00
N TYR A 49 -31.61 17.91 -21.88
CA TYR A 49 -30.22 17.61 -21.57
C TYR A 49 -29.54 18.78 -20.85
N ASP A 50 -28.77 18.47 -19.81
CA ASP A 50 -27.88 19.41 -19.15
C ASP A 50 -26.45 18.84 -19.06
N ASN A 51 -25.47 19.69 -18.90
CA ASN A 51 -24.06 19.30 -18.80
C ASN A 51 -23.69 18.67 -17.44
N SER A 52 -24.65 18.53 -16.51
CA SER A 52 -24.40 17.98 -15.20
C SER A 52 -24.22 16.45 -15.18
N GLY A 53 -24.32 15.81 -16.36
CA GLY A 53 -24.26 14.34 -16.48
C GLY A 53 -25.61 13.65 -16.25
N LEU A 54 -26.56 14.35 -15.70
CA LEU A 54 -27.95 13.92 -15.58
C LEU A 54 -28.61 13.95 -16.94
N ARG A 55 -29.25 12.85 -17.37
CA ARG A 55 -29.98 12.73 -18.63
C ARG A 55 -29.12 12.61 -19.90
N GLN A 56 -27.84 12.30 -19.75
CA GLN A 56 -26.99 11.96 -20.89
C GLN A 56 -27.17 10.49 -21.28
N ASN A 57 -27.26 10.21 -22.57
CA ASN A 57 -27.44 8.87 -23.07
C ASN A 57 -26.18 8.02 -22.85
N PRO A 58 -26.19 6.97 -21.97
CA PRO A 58 -25.02 6.16 -21.69
C PRO A 58 -24.49 5.40 -22.92
N TYR A 59 -25.33 5.17 -23.93
CA TYR A 59 -24.90 4.59 -25.21
C TYR A 59 -23.92 5.53 -25.94
N ASN A 60 -24.17 6.85 -25.90
CA ASN A 60 -23.25 7.83 -26.47
C ASN A 60 -21.90 7.85 -25.73
N PHE A 61 -21.90 7.63 -24.42
CA PHE A 61 -20.66 7.52 -23.63
C PHE A 61 -19.85 6.29 -24.00
N LEU A 62 -20.53 5.18 -24.26
CA LEU A 62 -19.86 3.92 -24.58
C LEU A 62 -19.27 3.89 -25.99
N TYR A 63 -20.05 4.37 -26.97
CA TYR A 63 -19.71 4.21 -28.40
C TYR A 63 -19.22 5.47 -29.09
N PHE A 64 -19.60 6.65 -28.61
CA PHE A 64 -19.35 7.92 -29.33
C PHE A 64 -18.56 8.94 -28.48
N SER A 65 -17.90 8.50 -27.41
CA SER A 65 -17.13 9.42 -26.58
C SER A 65 -15.63 9.51 -26.96
N GLY A 66 -15.19 8.71 -27.94
CA GLY A 66 -13.78 8.52 -28.24
C GLY A 66 -13.17 7.37 -27.44
N TYR A 67 -11.86 7.39 -27.22
CA TYR A 67 -11.18 6.27 -26.54
C TYR A 67 -10.04 6.76 -25.64
N SER A 68 -9.77 5.95 -24.62
CA SER A 68 -8.56 6.00 -23.79
C SER A 68 -7.76 4.72 -24.01
N LYS A 69 -6.55 4.85 -24.49
CA LYS A 69 -5.60 3.75 -24.61
C LYS A 69 -4.51 3.91 -23.56
N SER A 70 -4.38 2.94 -22.66
CA SER A 70 -3.34 2.95 -21.63
C SER A 70 -2.51 1.68 -21.70
N TRP A 71 -1.26 1.80 -21.26
CA TRP A 71 -0.37 0.66 -21.11
C TRP A 71 0.44 0.78 -19.83
N ASP A 72 0.52 -0.37 -19.16
CA ASP A 72 1.33 -0.57 -17.96
C ASP A 72 2.53 -1.45 -18.34
N ALA A 73 3.72 -0.94 -18.15
CA ALA A 73 4.96 -1.69 -18.33
C ALA A 73 5.60 -1.92 -16.97
N THR A 74 5.84 -3.16 -16.59
CA THR A 74 6.54 -3.53 -15.36
C THR A 74 7.77 -4.36 -15.74
N PHE A 75 8.91 -3.97 -15.20
CA PHE A 75 10.16 -4.71 -15.30
C PHE A 75 10.68 -5.01 -13.90
N GLN A 76 11.04 -6.24 -13.66
CA GLN A 76 11.62 -6.70 -12.41
C GLN A 76 12.87 -7.51 -12.70
N SER A 77 13.93 -7.26 -11.96
CA SER A 77 15.17 -8.03 -12.07
C SER A 77 15.77 -8.26 -10.70
N LYS A 78 16.36 -9.43 -10.52
CA LYS A 78 17.09 -9.82 -9.33
C LYS A 78 18.32 -10.63 -9.71
N VAL A 79 19.43 -10.24 -9.18
CA VAL A 79 20.68 -11.00 -9.22
C VAL A 79 20.95 -11.50 -7.81
N LEU A 80 21.20 -12.79 -7.67
CA LEU A 80 21.52 -13.45 -6.41
C LEU A 80 22.86 -14.14 -6.56
N LEU A 81 23.75 -13.87 -5.62
CA LEU A 81 25.02 -14.57 -5.42
C LEU A 81 25.00 -15.28 -4.09
N GLU A 82 25.36 -16.53 -4.06
CA GLU A 82 25.48 -17.33 -2.85
C GLU A 82 26.76 -18.13 -2.92
N GLN A 83 27.48 -18.15 -1.81
CA GLN A 83 28.76 -18.85 -1.67
C GLN A 83 28.80 -19.54 -0.32
N ASP A 84 29.03 -20.83 -0.35
CA ASP A 84 29.35 -21.60 0.86
C ASP A 84 30.78 -21.28 1.31
N LEU A 85 30.92 -21.06 2.60
CA LEU A 85 32.18 -20.71 3.26
C LEU A 85 32.63 -21.84 4.20
N ASP A 86 32.34 -23.09 3.85
CA ASP A 86 32.70 -24.28 4.62
C ASP A 86 34.20 -24.40 4.84
N PHE A 87 35.03 -23.77 4.00
CA PHE A 87 36.46 -23.69 4.16
C PHE A 87 36.90 -22.83 5.36
N ILE A 88 36.03 -21.91 5.84
CA ILE A 88 36.23 -21.13 7.07
C ILE A 88 35.64 -21.89 8.26
N THR A 89 34.37 -22.25 8.15
CA THR A 89 33.68 -23.08 9.15
C THR A 89 32.46 -23.75 8.50
N LYS A 90 32.26 -25.03 8.83
CA LYS A 90 31.15 -25.82 8.27
C LYS A 90 29.80 -25.19 8.59
N GLY A 91 28.97 -25.06 7.57
CA GLY A 91 27.63 -24.52 7.68
C GLY A 91 27.52 -22.98 7.61
N LEU A 92 28.64 -22.32 7.28
CA LEU A 92 28.66 -20.87 7.02
C LEU A 92 28.41 -20.62 5.53
N SER A 93 27.55 -19.67 5.22
CA SER A 93 27.35 -19.19 3.84
C SER A 93 27.14 -17.68 3.81
N ILE A 94 27.55 -17.05 2.72
CA ILE A 94 27.28 -15.65 2.43
C ILE A 94 26.36 -15.56 1.21
N ARG A 95 25.41 -14.64 1.28
CA ARG A 95 24.46 -14.37 0.22
C ARG A 95 24.36 -12.89 -0.05
N GLY A 96 24.45 -12.48 -1.31
CA GLY A 96 24.25 -11.13 -1.75
C GLY A 96 23.17 -11.06 -2.83
N SER A 97 22.29 -10.08 -2.77
CA SER A 97 21.30 -9.87 -3.82
C SER A 97 21.13 -8.38 -4.15
N VAL A 98 20.89 -8.12 -5.42
CA VAL A 98 20.51 -6.80 -5.93
C VAL A 98 19.25 -6.98 -6.77
N SER A 99 18.23 -6.19 -6.48
CA SER A 99 16.99 -6.15 -7.24
C SER A 99 16.72 -4.75 -7.77
N PHE A 100 16.25 -4.70 -8.98
CA PHE A 100 15.76 -3.48 -9.62
C PHE A 100 14.38 -3.73 -10.19
N ASP A 101 13.40 -2.98 -9.68
CA ASP A 101 12.02 -3.01 -10.14
C ASP A 101 11.65 -1.63 -10.68
N ALA A 102 11.00 -1.60 -11.83
CA ALA A 102 10.45 -0.37 -12.40
C ALA A 102 9.08 -0.63 -12.98
N ASN A 103 8.14 0.26 -12.74
CA ASN A 103 6.89 0.28 -13.46
C ASN A 103 6.63 1.67 -14.03
N SER A 104 5.96 1.71 -15.18
CA SER A 104 5.55 2.93 -15.84
C SER A 104 4.15 2.75 -16.40
N ASN A 105 3.30 3.70 -16.11
CA ASN A 105 1.95 3.74 -16.62
C ASN A 105 1.79 4.97 -17.51
N GLN A 106 1.32 4.77 -18.73
CA GLN A 106 1.10 5.83 -19.70
C GLN A 106 -0.26 5.69 -20.37
N TYR A 107 -0.78 6.79 -20.89
CA TYR A 107 -2.05 6.80 -21.60
C TYR A 107 -2.04 7.78 -22.77
N VAL A 108 -2.91 7.50 -23.74
CA VAL A 108 -3.30 8.40 -24.82
C VAL A 108 -4.82 8.47 -24.84
N ASN A 109 -5.34 9.68 -24.72
CA ASN A 109 -6.77 9.94 -24.77
C ASN A 109 -7.11 10.71 -26.03
N ARG A 110 -8.23 10.33 -26.66
CA ARG A 110 -8.89 11.10 -27.71
C ARG A 110 -10.38 11.13 -27.39
N THR A 111 -10.93 12.30 -27.30
CA THR A 111 -12.34 12.52 -26.97
C THR A 111 -13.11 12.93 -28.22
N MET A 112 -14.36 12.59 -28.29
CA MET A 112 -15.32 13.08 -29.26
C MET A 112 -16.69 13.16 -28.59
N SER A 113 -17.61 13.91 -29.20
CA SER A 113 -19.01 13.86 -28.87
C SER A 113 -19.85 13.74 -30.16
N PRO A 114 -20.88 12.91 -30.19
CA PRO A 114 -21.75 12.83 -31.37
C PRO A 114 -22.62 14.08 -31.52
N ALA A 115 -23.05 14.38 -32.73
CA ALA A 115 -24.22 15.22 -32.92
C ALA A 115 -25.43 14.46 -32.35
N THR A 116 -26.21 15.12 -31.49
CA THR A 116 -27.34 14.48 -30.81
C THR A 116 -28.68 15.10 -31.22
N PHE A 117 -29.67 14.24 -31.27
CA PHE A 117 -30.99 14.59 -31.77
C PHE A 117 -32.09 14.11 -30.82
N THR A 118 -33.24 14.77 -30.85
CA THR A 118 -34.50 14.28 -30.27
C THR A 118 -35.58 14.28 -31.35
N ALA A 119 -36.36 13.18 -31.41
CA ALA A 119 -37.48 13.10 -32.31
C ALA A 119 -38.65 13.93 -31.78
N THR A 120 -39.23 14.77 -32.63
CA THR A 120 -40.37 15.68 -32.30
C THR A 120 -41.67 15.24 -32.90
N GLY A 121 -41.66 14.35 -33.89
CA GLY A 121 -42.85 13.86 -34.57
C GLY A 121 -42.49 12.97 -35.76
N ARG A 122 -43.52 12.77 -36.66
CA ARG A 122 -43.35 12.06 -37.92
C ARG A 122 -43.92 12.92 -39.06
N ASP A 123 -43.31 12.81 -40.21
CA ASP A 123 -43.82 13.42 -41.45
C ASP A 123 -44.98 12.58 -42.04
N ALA A 124 -45.53 13.05 -43.19
CA ALA A 124 -46.62 12.39 -43.87
C ALA A 124 -46.29 10.98 -44.41
N ASP A 125 -45.01 10.70 -44.62
CA ASP A 125 -44.48 9.43 -45.08
C ASP A 125 -44.07 8.49 -43.92
N GLY A 126 -44.24 8.92 -42.64
CA GLY A 126 -43.95 8.18 -41.44
C GLY A 126 -42.51 8.27 -40.96
N ASN A 127 -41.65 9.08 -41.59
CA ASN A 127 -40.24 9.26 -41.13
C ASN A 127 -40.18 10.17 -39.90
N LEU A 128 -39.16 9.95 -39.04
CA LEU A 128 -38.96 10.76 -37.85
C LEU A 128 -38.50 12.18 -38.23
N ILE A 129 -39.12 13.16 -37.60
CA ILE A 129 -38.68 14.56 -37.65
C ILE A 129 -37.78 14.83 -36.47
N PHE A 130 -36.54 15.25 -36.71
CA PHE A 130 -35.55 15.48 -35.71
C PHE A 130 -35.34 16.95 -35.38
N LYS A 131 -35.17 17.22 -34.09
CA LYS A 131 -34.60 18.49 -33.60
C LYS A 131 -33.16 18.20 -33.16
N SER A 132 -32.21 18.96 -33.71
CA SER A 132 -30.81 18.91 -33.24
C SER A 132 -30.70 19.51 -31.85
N LEU A 133 -29.98 18.84 -30.96
CA LEU A 133 -29.66 19.29 -29.60
C LEU A 133 -28.23 19.78 -29.51
N GLU A 134 -27.29 18.99 -30.07
CA GLU A 134 -25.86 19.33 -30.10
C GLU A 134 -25.29 19.04 -31.49
N SER A 135 -24.34 19.86 -31.91
CA SER A 135 -23.64 19.66 -33.20
C SER A 135 -22.55 18.60 -33.17
N GLY A 136 -22.20 18.14 -31.96
CA GLY A 136 -21.10 17.20 -31.78
C GLY A 136 -19.71 17.80 -31.98
N SER A 137 -18.70 17.01 -31.75
CA SER A 137 -17.30 17.34 -32.03
C SER A 137 -16.58 16.17 -32.68
N ALA A 138 -15.72 16.45 -33.64
CA ALA A 138 -14.85 15.44 -34.21
C ALA A 138 -13.88 14.88 -33.16
N LEU A 139 -13.26 13.73 -33.48
CA LEU A 139 -12.27 13.11 -32.63
C LEU A 139 -11.11 14.09 -32.39
N SER A 140 -10.85 14.40 -31.11
CA SER A 140 -9.83 15.38 -30.70
C SER A 140 -8.41 14.98 -31.13
N ASN A 141 -7.50 15.93 -31.14
CA ASN A 141 -6.09 15.62 -31.20
C ASN A 141 -5.70 14.70 -30.03
N PRO A 142 -4.75 13.77 -30.23
CA PRO A 142 -4.27 12.94 -29.16
C PRO A 142 -3.70 13.76 -28.00
N SER A 143 -4.14 13.47 -26.78
CA SER A 143 -3.48 13.93 -25.57
C SER A 143 -2.85 12.73 -24.86
N SER A 144 -1.62 12.87 -24.42
CA SER A 144 -0.89 11.81 -23.73
C SER A 144 -0.41 12.28 -22.38
N GLY A 145 -0.23 11.33 -21.47
CA GLY A 145 0.29 11.59 -20.15
C GLY A 145 0.76 10.31 -19.46
N SER A 146 1.29 10.48 -18.25
CA SER A 146 1.61 9.39 -17.37
C SER A 146 0.75 9.50 -16.12
N SER A 147 0.12 8.41 -15.72
CA SER A 147 -0.64 8.34 -14.45
C SER A 147 0.25 7.93 -13.28
N GLY A 148 1.52 7.70 -13.53
CA GLY A 148 2.50 7.40 -12.50
C GLY A 148 3.48 6.32 -12.90
N GLY A 149 4.19 5.88 -11.89
CA GLY A 149 5.21 4.85 -11.99
C GLY A 149 6.05 4.84 -10.72
N ASN A 150 6.85 3.82 -10.56
CA ASN A 150 7.84 3.80 -9.50
C ASN A 150 9.10 3.07 -9.95
N LYS A 151 10.20 3.40 -9.29
CA LYS A 151 11.47 2.73 -9.39
C LYS A 151 11.86 2.28 -7.99
N LYS A 152 12.30 1.04 -7.85
CA LYS A 152 12.76 0.47 -6.59
C LYS A 152 14.10 -0.19 -6.80
N ILE A 153 15.03 0.12 -5.93
CA ILE A 153 16.34 -0.55 -5.83
C ILE A 153 16.39 -1.20 -4.45
N TYR A 154 16.78 -2.47 -4.41
CA TYR A 154 16.98 -3.20 -3.17
C TYR A 154 18.31 -3.93 -3.23
N ILE A 155 19.10 -3.74 -2.19
CA ILE A 155 20.40 -4.40 -1.99
C ILE A 155 20.35 -5.12 -0.67
N GLU A 156 20.81 -6.36 -0.64
CA GLU A 156 20.88 -7.19 0.54
C GLU A 156 22.18 -7.98 0.58
N ALA A 157 22.77 -8.07 1.75
CA ALA A 157 23.85 -8.99 2.03
C ALA A 157 23.55 -9.72 3.35
N SER A 158 23.73 -11.03 3.38
CA SER A 158 23.51 -11.84 4.59
C SER A 158 24.59 -12.87 4.78
N LEU A 159 24.92 -13.08 6.04
CA LEU A 159 25.78 -14.16 6.53
C LEU A 159 24.88 -15.14 7.27
N ASN A 160 24.88 -16.39 6.84
CA ASN A 160 24.04 -17.44 7.41
C ASN A 160 24.94 -18.51 7.99
N TYR A 161 24.58 -19.00 9.16
CA TYR A 161 25.25 -20.10 9.80
C TYR A 161 24.26 -21.15 10.25
N LYS A 162 24.48 -22.41 9.91
CA LYS A 162 23.64 -23.53 10.33
C LYS A 162 24.53 -24.76 10.60
N ARG A 163 24.52 -25.21 11.82
CA ARG A 163 25.31 -26.39 12.19
C ARG A 163 24.65 -27.19 13.29
N ASN A 164 24.71 -28.52 13.14
CA ASN A 164 24.40 -29.48 14.20
C ASN A 164 25.71 -29.99 14.78
N PHE A 165 25.83 -29.96 16.10
CA PHE A 165 26.97 -30.51 16.85
C PHE A 165 26.50 -31.72 17.65
N SER A 166 27.17 -32.84 17.48
CA SER A 166 26.92 -34.07 18.23
C SER A 166 25.46 -34.55 18.19
N ASP A 167 24.74 -34.30 17.10
CA ASP A 167 23.34 -34.64 16.87
C ASP A 167 22.32 -34.09 17.89
N LYS A 168 22.80 -33.29 18.84
CA LYS A 168 21.97 -32.73 19.94
C LYS A 168 21.92 -31.22 19.98
N HIS A 169 22.84 -30.54 19.34
CA HIS A 169 22.95 -29.08 19.43
C HIS A 169 22.78 -28.45 18.06
N ASP A 170 21.59 -28.00 17.76
CA ASP A 170 21.32 -27.26 16.55
C ASP A 170 21.50 -25.76 16.77
N VAL A 171 22.43 -25.17 16.05
CA VAL A 171 22.74 -23.75 16.10
C VAL A 171 22.41 -23.11 14.73
N THR A 172 21.62 -22.05 14.71
CA THR A 172 21.44 -21.22 13.52
C THR A 172 21.74 -19.77 13.84
N GLY A 173 22.32 -19.08 12.88
CA GLY A 173 22.65 -17.66 12.97
C GLY A 173 22.38 -16.96 11.64
N LEU A 174 21.92 -15.73 11.72
CA LEU A 174 21.75 -14.84 10.58
C LEU A 174 22.22 -13.45 10.96
N LEU A 175 23.07 -12.86 10.12
CA LEU A 175 23.34 -11.43 10.13
C LEU A 175 23.02 -10.89 8.74
N LEU A 176 22.15 -9.91 8.64
CA LEU A 176 21.66 -9.38 7.38
C LEU A 176 21.74 -7.86 7.39
N TYR A 177 22.22 -7.30 6.29
CA TYR A 177 22.13 -5.89 5.96
C TYR A 177 21.28 -5.73 4.72
N ASN A 178 20.35 -4.77 4.73
CA ASN A 178 19.65 -4.38 3.52
C ASN A 178 19.49 -2.86 3.38
N GLN A 179 19.36 -2.46 2.13
CA GLN A 179 19.05 -1.08 1.75
C GLN A 179 17.98 -1.07 0.68
N LYS A 180 16.98 -0.21 0.86
CA LYS A 180 15.87 -0.03 -0.08
C LYS A 180 15.74 1.43 -0.44
N GLU A 181 15.67 1.71 -1.74
CA GLU A 181 15.29 3.00 -2.29
C GLU A 181 14.04 2.83 -3.14
N THR A 182 13.04 3.70 -2.94
CA THR A 182 11.82 3.73 -3.77
C THR A 182 11.57 5.16 -4.20
N GLN A 183 11.46 5.39 -5.49
CA GLN A 183 11.16 6.69 -6.08
C GLN A 183 9.84 6.61 -6.84
N LYS A 184 8.89 7.47 -6.51
CA LYS A 184 7.62 7.62 -7.22
C LYS A 184 7.77 8.62 -8.35
N GLN A 185 7.08 8.37 -9.45
CA GLN A 185 6.97 9.29 -10.59
C GLN A 185 5.60 9.98 -10.56
N ASN A 186 5.49 11.11 -11.26
CA ASN A 186 4.26 11.87 -11.39
C ASN A 186 3.59 12.26 -10.05
N VAL A 187 4.42 12.59 -9.06
CA VAL A 187 4.00 13.14 -7.78
C VAL A 187 4.64 14.53 -7.59
N GLY A 188 3.99 15.39 -6.81
CA GLY A 188 4.46 16.77 -6.62
C GLY A 188 5.45 16.95 -5.45
N GLY A 189 6.24 18.01 -5.50
CA GLY A 189 7.03 18.51 -4.39
C GLY A 189 8.04 17.52 -3.83
N LEU A 190 8.13 17.46 -2.51
CA LEU A 190 9.08 16.59 -1.81
C LEU A 190 8.83 15.08 -2.03
N ASN A 191 7.65 14.69 -2.51
CA ASN A 191 7.33 13.29 -2.82
C ASN A 191 8.09 12.75 -4.03
N LEU A 192 8.68 13.61 -4.88
CA LEU A 192 9.60 13.22 -5.96
C LEU A 192 10.93 12.67 -5.43
N LEU A 193 11.30 13.02 -4.20
CA LEU A 193 12.53 12.53 -3.60
C LEU A 193 12.42 11.05 -3.24
N PRO A 194 13.48 10.26 -3.42
CA PRO A 194 13.45 8.84 -3.10
C PRO A 194 13.16 8.58 -1.61
N TYR A 195 12.44 7.51 -1.33
CA TYR A 195 12.25 6.98 0.02
C TYR A 195 13.36 5.96 0.30
N ARG A 196 14.19 6.23 1.28
CA ARG A 196 15.32 5.38 1.63
C ARG A 196 15.16 4.78 3.01
N LYS A 197 15.45 3.50 3.09
CA LYS A 197 15.54 2.74 4.33
C LYS A 197 16.75 1.84 4.29
N GLN A 198 17.35 1.63 5.45
CA GLN A 198 18.40 0.64 5.62
C GLN A 198 18.20 -0.09 6.95
N SER A 199 18.57 -1.36 6.97
CA SER A 199 18.39 -2.17 8.16
C SER A 199 19.55 -3.13 8.36
N VAL A 200 19.84 -3.37 9.63
CA VAL A 200 20.69 -4.48 10.08
C VAL A 200 19.81 -5.39 10.91
N VAL A 201 19.83 -6.68 10.62
CA VAL A 201 19.05 -7.70 11.31
C VAL A 201 20.00 -8.79 11.79
N GLY A 202 19.92 -9.12 13.07
CA GLY A 202 20.59 -10.28 13.64
C GLY A 202 19.57 -11.25 14.21
N ARG A 203 19.79 -12.56 14.02
CA ARG A 203 18.99 -13.64 14.58
C ARG A 203 19.90 -14.79 14.95
N GLY A 204 19.67 -15.36 16.12
CA GLY A 204 20.32 -16.60 16.55
C GLY A 204 19.31 -17.52 17.19
N SER A 205 19.37 -18.81 16.86
CA SER A 205 18.59 -19.82 17.56
C SER A 205 19.46 -21.00 17.94
N TYR A 206 19.13 -21.59 19.09
CA TYR A 206 19.75 -22.76 19.63
C TYR A 206 18.68 -23.75 20.04
N THR A 207 18.79 -24.98 19.55
CA THR A 207 17.93 -26.09 19.94
C THR A 207 18.77 -27.23 20.55
N TYR A 208 18.40 -27.65 21.75
CA TYR A 208 19.03 -28.77 22.42
C TYR A 208 18.15 -30.01 22.36
N ASP A 209 18.72 -31.09 21.80
CA ASP A 209 18.14 -32.44 21.74
C ASP A 209 16.69 -32.47 21.19
N ASN A 210 16.34 -31.55 20.28
CA ASN A 210 15.00 -31.34 19.78
C ASN A 210 13.93 -31.13 20.88
N ARG A 211 14.32 -30.69 22.08
CA ARG A 211 13.42 -30.47 23.23
C ARG A 211 13.32 -29.02 23.61
N TYR A 212 14.42 -28.31 23.71
CA TYR A 212 14.46 -26.92 24.15
C TYR A 212 14.98 -26.05 23.03
N THR A 213 14.21 -25.05 22.66
CA THR A 213 14.63 -24.04 21.68
C THR A 213 14.61 -22.68 22.32
N ILE A 214 15.68 -21.93 22.17
CA ILE A 214 15.74 -20.50 22.47
C ILE A 214 16.12 -19.73 21.20
N GLU A 215 15.49 -18.63 20.99
CA GLU A 215 15.75 -17.73 19.85
C GLU A 215 15.86 -16.30 20.33
N GLY A 216 16.86 -15.57 19.84
CA GLY A 216 16.98 -14.13 20.00
C GLY A 216 17.14 -13.47 18.66
N SER A 217 16.50 -12.33 18.47
CA SER A 217 16.67 -11.51 17.27
C SER A 217 16.67 -10.03 17.60
N PHE A 218 17.29 -9.25 16.75
CA PHE A 218 17.17 -7.80 16.76
C PHE A 218 17.10 -7.27 15.33
N GLY A 219 16.32 -6.23 15.14
CA GLY A 219 16.31 -5.40 13.92
C GLY A 219 16.68 -3.98 14.30
N MET A 220 17.61 -3.39 13.58
CA MET A 220 17.92 -1.97 13.65
C MET A 220 17.63 -1.35 12.29
N THR A 221 16.64 -0.47 12.22
CA THR A 221 16.18 0.13 10.95
C THR A 221 16.28 1.65 11.00
N GLY A 222 16.90 2.22 9.97
CA GLY A 222 16.97 3.66 9.74
C GLY A 222 15.97 4.09 8.67
N SER A 223 15.18 5.13 8.97
CA SER A 223 14.20 5.72 8.06
C SER A 223 14.43 7.22 7.90
N GLU A 224 14.42 7.71 6.66
CA GLU A 224 14.50 9.15 6.37
C GLU A 224 13.22 9.92 6.73
N ASN A 225 12.14 9.24 7.10
CA ASN A 225 10.91 9.89 7.56
C ASN A 225 11.09 10.63 8.89
N PHE A 226 12.17 10.35 9.61
CA PHE A 226 12.48 10.97 10.89
C PHE A 226 13.66 11.93 10.80
N ALA A 227 13.68 12.92 11.70
CA ALA A 227 14.77 13.87 11.82
C ALA A 227 16.10 13.18 12.19
N PRO A 228 17.25 13.78 11.85
CA PRO A 228 18.54 13.32 12.39
C PRO A 228 18.47 13.15 13.91
N GLY A 229 18.99 12.03 14.41
CA GLY A 229 18.87 11.65 15.83
C GLY A 229 17.68 10.77 16.18
N HIS A 230 16.60 10.75 15.39
CA HIS A 230 15.42 9.89 15.58
C HIS A 230 15.22 8.85 14.48
N ARG A 231 16.14 8.78 13.50
CA ARG A 231 16.02 7.92 12.33
C ARG A 231 16.07 6.43 12.63
N TRP A 232 16.83 6.05 13.65
CA TRP A 232 17.10 4.65 13.97
C TRP A 232 16.14 4.11 15.02
N GLY A 233 15.43 3.03 14.68
CA GLY A 233 14.65 2.23 15.60
C GLY A 233 15.34 0.88 15.86
N ILE A 234 15.30 0.41 17.12
CA ILE A 234 15.86 -0.89 17.55
C ILE A 234 14.70 -1.75 18.04
N PHE A 235 14.59 -2.94 17.49
CA PHE A 235 13.46 -3.84 17.66
C PHE A 235 13.96 -5.25 18.06
N PRO A 236 14.21 -5.48 19.37
CA PRO A 236 14.62 -6.78 19.88
C PRO A 236 13.43 -7.73 20.01
N ALA A 237 13.69 -9.03 19.87
CA ALA A 237 12.74 -10.08 20.19
C ALA A 237 13.47 -11.31 20.76
N VAL A 238 12.78 -12.02 21.66
CA VAL A 238 13.23 -13.28 22.26
C VAL A 238 12.07 -14.25 22.31
N GLY A 239 12.35 -15.52 22.07
CA GLY A 239 11.35 -16.58 22.15
C GLY A 239 11.97 -17.89 22.66
N GLY A 240 11.12 -18.73 23.22
CA GLY A 240 11.50 -20.06 23.65
C GLY A 240 10.38 -21.07 23.42
N ALA A 241 10.77 -22.31 23.20
CA ALA A 241 9.85 -23.43 23.06
C ALA A 241 10.40 -24.67 23.81
N TRP A 242 9.48 -25.40 24.40
CA TRP A 242 9.76 -26.68 25.07
C TRP A 242 8.84 -27.76 24.53
N TYR A 243 9.42 -28.76 23.92
CA TYR A 243 8.73 -29.98 23.50
C TYR A 243 8.62 -30.94 24.66
N VAL A 244 7.59 -30.79 25.50
CA VAL A 244 7.31 -31.61 26.67
C VAL A 244 7.15 -33.09 26.29
N SER A 245 6.53 -33.34 25.13
CA SER A 245 6.34 -34.71 24.61
C SER A 245 7.66 -35.46 24.26
N HIS A 246 8.78 -34.76 24.18
CA HIS A 246 10.09 -35.40 23.95
C HIS A 246 10.81 -35.75 25.23
N GLU A 247 10.21 -35.48 26.41
CA GLU A 247 10.78 -35.82 27.69
C GLU A 247 10.51 -37.27 28.08
N LYS A 248 11.47 -37.92 28.76
CA LYS A 248 11.34 -39.30 29.19
C LYS A 248 10.14 -39.53 30.11
N PHE A 249 9.83 -38.58 30.98
CA PHE A 249 8.69 -38.69 31.89
C PHE A 249 7.33 -38.64 31.14
N PHE A 250 7.34 -38.22 29.89
CA PHE A 250 6.11 -38.10 29.06
C PHE A 250 5.78 -39.41 28.32
N GLU A 251 6.71 -40.34 28.19
CA GLU A 251 6.55 -41.61 27.46
C GLU A 251 5.23 -42.36 27.78
N PRO A 252 4.81 -42.49 29.06
CA PRO A 252 3.58 -43.23 29.37
C PRO A 252 2.32 -42.60 28.78
N VAL A 253 2.33 -41.29 28.53
CA VAL A 253 1.18 -40.51 28.10
C VAL A 253 1.19 -40.34 26.57
N GLN A 254 2.28 -40.61 25.87
CA GLN A 254 2.45 -40.43 24.43
C GLN A 254 1.41 -41.16 23.57
N LYS A 255 0.86 -42.27 24.07
CA LYS A 255 -0.20 -43.03 23.37
C LYS A 255 -1.49 -42.21 23.20
N VAL A 256 -1.76 -41.26 24.07
CA VAL A 256 -2.95 -40.42 24.07
C VAL A 256 -2.59 -39.02 23.56
N ILE A 257 -1.50 -38.47 24.09
CA ILE A 257 -1.01 -37.12 23.73
C ILE A 257 0.28 -37.31 22.93
N SER A 258 0.17 -37.29 21.60
CA SER A 258 1.29 -37.51 20.71
C SER A 258 2.27 -36.32 20.65
N THR A 259 1.77 -35.12 20.88
CA THR A 259 2.58 -33.89 20.88
C THR A 259 2.10 -32.94 21.96
N LEU A 260 3.04 -32.43 22.77
CA LEU A 260 2.81 -31.29 23.65
C LEU A 260 4.03 -30.39 23.57
N LYS A 261 3.81 -29.17 23.04
CA LYS A 261 4.81 -28.12 22.92
C LYS A 261 4.31 -26.86 23.61
N LEU A 262 5.11 -26.29 24.47
CA LEU A 262 4.87 -24.99 25.08
C LEU A 262 5.76 -23.96 24.40
N ARG A 263 5.26 -22.75 24.19
CA ARG A 263 5.99 -21.66 23.57
C ARG A 263 5.65 -20.32 24.21
N ALA A 264 6.67 -19.46 24.28
CA ALA A 264 6.51 -18.10 24.73
C ALA A 264 7.44 -17.18 23.93
N SER A 265 6.97 -15.99 23.62
CA SER A 265 7.77 -14.97 22.96
C SER A 265 7.42 -13.58 23.43
N TYR A 266 8.43 -12.73 23.41
CA TYR A 266 8.32 -11.29 23.60
C TYR A 266 9.10 -10.61 22.50
N GLY A 267 8.52 -9.59 21.87
CA GLY A 267 9.20 -8.84 20.83
C GLY A 267 8.67 -7.43 20.69
N ARG A 268 9.54 -6.59 20.18
CA ARG A 268 9.22 -5.21 19.83
C ARG A 268 9.24 -5.05 18.32
N THR A 269 8.24 -4.35 17.77
CA THR A 269 8.18 -3.95 16.36
C THR A 269 8.03 -2.44 16.24
N GLY A 270 8.47 -1.87 15.12
CA GLY A 270 8.36 -0.46 14.83
C GLY A 270 7.63 -0.18 13.53
N ASN A 271 6.94 0.95 13.48
CA ASN A 271 6.29 1.46 12.29
C ASN A 271 6.77 2.89 12.00
N ASP A 272 7.18 3.15 10.75
CA ASP A 272 7.60 4.45 10.24
C ASP A 272 6.66 5.00 9.17
N GLN A 273 5.48 4.42 9.00
CA GLN A 273 4.46 4.92 8.08
C GLN A 273 3.73 6.10 8.73
N LEU A 274 4.11 7.30 8.32
CA LEU A 274 3.60 8.56 8.84
C LEU A 274 2.62 9.23 7.86
N GLY A 275 1.85 8.42 7.11
CA GLY A 275 1.00 8.87 6.02
C GLY A 275 1.79 9.10 4.72
N GLU A 276 1.23 9.87 3.80
CA GLU A 276 1.84 10.12 2.48
C GLU A 276 2.82 11.29 2.47
N THR A 277 3.01 11.96 3.59
CA THR A 277 3.84 13.18 3.66
C THR A 277 5.31 12.82 3.78
N ARG A 278 6.11 13.35 2.87
CA ARG A 278 7.57 13.22 2.89
C ARG A 278 8.16 14.20 3.91
N PHE A 279 9.12 13.75 4.72
CA PHE A 279 9.79 14.54 5.76
C PHE A 279 8.80 15.28 6.70
N PRO A 280 7.91 14.55 7.37
CA PRO A 280 6.86 15.15 8.17
C PRO A 280 7.39 15.97 9.36
N TYR A 281 8.66 15.82 9.71
CA TYR A 281 9.35 16.58 10.74
C TYR A 281 9.83 17.97 10.26
N LYS A 282 9.72 18.28 8.97
CA LYS A 282 10.06 19.59 8.41
C LYS A 282 8.85 20.50 8.41
N GLU A 283 9.10 21.75 8.72
CA GLU A 283 8.12 22.82 8.52
C GLU A 283 7.72 22.93 7.04
N ALA A 284 6.46 23.17 6.80
CA ALA A 284 5.93 23.43 5.47
C ALA A 284 5.17 24.75 5.49
N MET A 285 5.78 25.78 4.89
CA MET A 285 5.18 27.08 4.68
C MET A 285 4.66 27.19 3.25
N ASN A 286 3.44 27.69 3.10
CA ASN A 286 2.93 28.15 1.84
C ASN A 286 3.29 29.64 1.68
N THR A 287 4.13 29.93 0.70
CA THR A 287 4.58 31.30 0.39
C THR A 287 3.66 32.02 -0.59
N ASP A 288 2.63 31.36 -1.07
CA ASP A 288 1.60 31.88 -1.98
C ASP A 288 0.20 31.58 -1.40
N ALA A 289 0.05 31.79 -0.10
CA ALA A 289 -1.24 31.70 0.56
C ALA A 289 -2.09 32.92 0.19
N GLY A 290 -3.40 32.72 0.14
CA GLY A 290 -4.35 33.84 -0.10
C GLY A 290 -3.98 35.05 0.74
N GLY A 291 -3.71 36.14 0.06
CA GLY A 291 -3.19 37.36 0.68
C GLY A 291 -4.26 38.36 1.05
N LEU A 292 -3.80 39.49 1.50
CA LEU A 292 -4.65 40.65 1.79
C LEU A 292 -4.79 41.52 0.54
N ASN A 293 -6.00 41.96 0.25
CA ASN A 293 -6.27 42.95 -0.79
C ASN A 293 -6.03 44.35 -0.19
N LEU A 294 -4.93 44.98 -0.57
CA LEU A 294 -4.54 46.31 -0.06
C LEU A 294 -4.79 47.41 -1.09
N GLY A 295 -5.96 47.47 -1.65
CA GLY A 295 -6.39 48.56 -2.51
C GLY A 295 -6.64 48.22 -3.96
N ILE A 296 -7.04 49.19 -4.76
CA ILE A 296 -7.39 49.07 -6.17
C ILE A 296 -6.18 49.50 -7.01
N SER A 297 -5.58 48.63 -7.81
CA SER A 297 -4.60 49.01 -8.82
C SER A 297 -5.20 48.80 -10.19
N GLY A 298 -5.30 49.91 -10.94
CA GLY A 298 -5.61 49.94 -12.36
C GLY A 298 -6.89 49.19 -12.81
N ILE A 299 -7.91 49.91 -13.20
CA ILE A 299 -9.15 49.31 -13.72
C ILE A 299 -8.90 48.74 -15.10
N SER A 300 -8.67 47.44 -15.20
CA SER A 300 -8.87 46.67 -16.44
C SER A 300 -9.98 45.66 -16.20
N ASN A 301 -11.11 45.85 -16.84
CA ASN A 301 -12.27 44.95 -16.79
C ASN A 301 -12.97 44.75 -15.43
N GLY A 302 -13.00 45.76 -14.55
CA GLY A 302 -13.87 45.78 -13.36
C GLY A 302 -13.41 44.93 -12.17
N ASN A 303 -12.30 44.21 -12.26
CA ASN A 303 -11.79 43.35 -11.20
C ASN A 303 -10.28 43.57 -10.95
N ALA A 304 -9.88 44.79 -10.62
CA ALA A 304 -8.52 45.06 -10.22
C ALA A 304 -8.36 44.91 -8.72
N GLN A 305 -7.82 43.82 -8.29
CA GLN A 305 -7.48 43.56 -6.88
C GLN A 305 -5.96 43.40 -6.76
N ASN A 306 -5.32 44.24 -5.96
CA ASN A 306 -3.92 44.05 -5.55
C ASN A 306 -3.87 43.04 -4.43
N TRP A 307 -3.71 41.77 -4.78
CA TRP A 307 -3.46 40.71 -3.82
C TRP A 307 -1.96 40.65 -3.53
N PHE A 308 -1.61 40.89 -2.29
CA PHE A 308 -0.27 40.59 -1.78
C PHE A 308 -0.28 39.18 -1.24
N GLY A 309 0.53 38.30 -1.81
CA GLY A 309 0.65 36.91 -1.37
C GLY A 309 0.99 36.86 0.11
N GLY A 310 0.27 36.02 0.85
CA GLY A 310 0.49 35.79 2.25
C GLY A 310 1.39 34.59 2.51
N LEU A 311 1.90 34.51 3.74
CA LEU A 311 2.54 33.30 4.26
C LEU A 311 1.51 32.56 5.12
N SER A 312 1.40 31.26 4.92
CA SER A 312 0.63 30.41 5.82
C SER A 312 1.37 29.14 6.16
N GLU A 313 1.18 28.65 7.38
CA GLU A 313 1.71 27.35 7.80
C GLU A 313 0.83 26.24 7.23
N ASN A 314 1.37 25.45 6.29
CA ASN A 314 0.66 24.30 5.74
C ASN A 314 0.59 23.13 6.71
N ARG A 315 1.52 23.04 7.65
CA ARG A 315 1.62 21.98 8.63
C ARG A 315 2.41 22.43 9.84
N ALA A 316 1.84 22.17 11.01
CA ALA A 316 2.52 22.39 12.28
C ALA A 316 3.79 21.52 12.39
N TYR A 317 4.88 22.15 12.78
CA TYR A 317 6.19 21.55 12.95
C TYR A 317 6.25 20.62 14.18
N TYR A 318 6.82 19.41 14.00
CA TYR A 318 7.08 18.52 15.12
C TYR A 318 8.43 17.81 14.97
N ALA A 319 9.49 18.41 15.53
CA ALA A 319 10.86 17.92 15.44
C ALA A 319 11.09 16.55 16.08
N ASN A 320 10.34 16.24 17.14
CA ASN A 320 10.51 15.03 17.96
C ASN A 320 9.72 13.82 17.44
N LEU A 321 9.37 13.85 16.16
CA LEU A 321 8.69 12.74 15.52
C LEU A 321 9.55 11.48 15.58
N ARG A 322 8.96 10.38 16.05
CA ARG A 322 9.66 9.12 16.29
C ARG A 322 8.84 7.91 15.87
N TRP A 323 9.47 6.75 15.89
CA TRP A 323 8.85 5.47 15.58
C TRP A 323 7.64 5.19 16.47
N GLU A 324 6.55 4.73 15.86
CA GLU A 324 5.53 3.98 16.59
C GLU A 324 6.14 2.65 17.03
N ILE A 325 5.89 2.25 18.26
CA ILE A 325 6.46 1.03 18.85
C ILE A 325 5.31 0.13 19.31
N GLU A 326 5.38 -1.14 18.98
CA GLU A 326 4.47 -2.14 19.49
C GLU A 326 5.24 -3.24 20.22
N ASP A 327 4.97 -3.39 21.52
CA ASP A 327 5.45 -4.47 22.36
C ASP A 327 4.43 -5.63 22.27
N LYS A 328 4.88 -6.82 21.88
CA LYS A 328 4.09 -8.03 21.66
C LYS A 328 4.53 -9.13 22.57
N THR A 329 3.58 -9.72 23.29
CA THR A 329 3.79 -10.93 24.11
C THR A 329 2.86 -12.00 23.60
N ASN A 330 3.38 -13.19 23.39
CA ASN A 330 2.60 -14.36 23.01
C ASN A 330 3.01 -15.55 23.87
N ILE A 331 2.02 -16.29 24.40
CA ILE A 331 2.22 -17.54 25.14
C ILE A 331 1.23 -18.54 24.56
N GLY A 332 1.72 -19.69 24.13
CA GLY A 332 0.89 -20.68 23.49
C GLY A 332 1.33 -22.11 23.75
N PHE A 333 0.47 -23.03 23.33
CA PHE A 333 0.77 -24.44 23.32
C PHE A 333 0.23 -25.12 22.06
N ASP A 334 0.92 -26.18 21.66
CA ASP A 334 0.49 -27.07 20.58
C ASP A 334 0.28 -28.47 21.18
N LEU A 335 -0.93 -29.02 21.00
CA LEU A 335 -1.35 -30.31 21.54
C LEU A 335 -1.82 -31.22 20.41
N GLY A 336 -1.16 -32.33 20.22
CA GLY A 336 -1.57 -33.42 19.32
C GLY A 336 -2.13 -34.59 20.11
N LEU A 337 -3.31 -35.06 19.74
CA LEU A 337 -4.03 -36.17 20.35
C LEU A 337 -4.28 -37.27 19.34
N LEU A 338 -4.54 -38.50 19.85
CA LEU A 338 -4.95 -39.65 19.05
C LEU A 338 -3.99 -39.92 17.87
N ASN A 339 -2.67 -40.00 18.17
CA ASN A 339 -1.62 -40.20 17.17
C ASN A 339 -1.62 -39.15 16.04
N GLY A 340 -1.95 -37.89 16.36
CA GLY A 340 -1.95 -36.79 15.39
C GLY A 340 -3.24 -36.68 14.56
N GLN A 341 -4.30 -37.36 14.93
CA GLN A 341 -5.60 -37.18 14.31
C GLN A 341 -6.27 -35.87 14.74
N LEU A 342 -6.01 -35.43 15.96
CA LEU A 342 -6.55 -34.18 16.49
C LEU A 342 -5.37 -33.28 16.90
N ASP A 343 -5.25 -32.15 16.22
CA ASP A 343 -4.24 -31.14 16.51
C ASP A 343 -4.92 -29.85 16.99
N LEU A 344 -4.58 -29.39 18.19
CA LEU A 344 -5.03 -28.15 18.80
C LEU A 344 -3.83 -27.22 19.03
N SER A 345 -3.92 -26.01 18.52
CA SER A 345 -2.97 -24.93 18.81
C SER A 345 -3.74 -23.76 19.42
N MET A 346 -3.27 -23.26 20.56
CA MET A 346 -3.86 -22.11 21.22
C MET A 346 -2.79 -21.11 21.65
N ASP A 347 -3.12 -19.82 21.50
CA ASP A 347 -2.29 -18.69 21.86
C ASP A 347 -3.05 -17.66 22.67
N TYR A 348 -2.42 -17.18 23.71
CA TYR A 348 -2.78 -15.92 24.35
C TYR A 348 -1.81 -14.84 23.89
N PHE A 349 -2.33 -13.74 23.40
CA PHE A 349 -1.52 -12.61 22.99
C PHE A 349 -1.88 -11.33 23.77
N SER A 350 -0.86 -10.50 23.98
CA SER A 350 -1.01 -9.16 24.55
C SER A 350 -0.09 -8.20 23.79
N ASN A 351 -0.70 -7.28 23.05
CA ASN A 351 -0.02 -6.28 22.25
C ASN A 351 -0.28 -4.90 22.83
N ARG A 352 0.77 -4.10 22.97
CA ARG A 352 0.67 -2.69 23.39
C ARG A 352 1.42 -1.82 22.41
N ARG A 353 0.67 -1.05 21.64
CA ARG A 353 1.20 -0.05 20.72
C ARG A 353 1.21 1.30 21.39
N LYS A 354 2.35 2.00 21.32
CA LYS A 354 2.58 3.32 21.88
C LYS A 354 3.26 4.21 20.86
N ASP A 355 3.31 5.50 21.17
CA ASP A 355 3.85 6.53 20.29
C ASP A 355 3.14 6.58 18.93
N ILE A 356 1.84 6.22 18.91
CA ILE A 356 1.02 6.29 17.69
C ILE A 356 0.87 7.75 17.30
N LEU A 357 1.09 8.03 16.03
CA LEU A 357 0.97 9.37 15.47
C LEU A 357 -0.50 9.76 15.35
N ILE A 358 -0.91 10.76 16.12
CA ILE A 358 -2.30 11.24 16.16
C ILE A 358 -2.31 12.78 16.06
N THR A 359 -3.25 13.32 15.30
CA THR A 359 -3.51 14.76 15.26
C THR A 359 -4.10 15.22 16.58
N ARG A 360 -3.47 16.20 17.20
CA ARG A 360 -3.84 16.70 18.53
C ARG A 360 -5.01 17.69 18.43
N ASN A 361 -6.23 17.18 18.47
CA ASN A 361 -7.46 18.00 18.39
C ASN A 361 -7.80 18.77 19.68
N THR A 362 -6.97 18.65 20.72
CA THR A 362 -7.14 19.38 22.00
C THR A 362 -6.48 20.76 22.00
N VAL A 363 -5.85 21.16 20.89
CA VAL A 363 -5.26 22.50 20.76
C VAL A 363 -6.39 23.50 20.54
N PRO A 364 -6.52 24.54 21.36
CA PRO A 364 -7.55 25.55 21.20
C PRO A 364 -7.39 26.33 19.88
N SER A 365 -8.48 26.64 19.20
CA SER A 365 -8.47 27.38 17.93
C SER A 365 -7.85 28.78 18.06
N MET A 366 -7.88 29.36 19.27
CA MET A 366 -7.26 30.65 19.57
C MET A 366 -5.72 30.62 19.54
N SER A 367 -5.10 29.44 19.44
CA SER A 367 -3.64 29.33 19.31
C SER A 367 -3.09 29.86 17.97
N GLY A 368 -3.97 30.14 17.00
CA GLY A 368 -3.61 30.69 15.70
C GLY A 368 -3.02 29.65 14.70
N LEU A 369 -2.98 28.38 15.07
CA LEU A 369 -2.54 27.32 14.16
C LEU A 369 -3.62 27.06 13.11
N GLN A 370 -3.23 27.00 11.84
CA GLN A 370 -4.14 26.64 10.74
C GLN A 370 -4.46 25.15 10.71
N SER A 371 -3.53 24.32 11.19
CA SER A 371 -3.72 22.89 11.32
C SER A 371 -3.18 22.40 12.67
N ASN A 372 -3.89 21.46 13.28
CA ASN A 372 -3.45 20.88 14.53
C ASN A 372 -2.19 20.04 14.35
N PRO A 373 -1.21 20.12 15.27
CA PRO A 373 0.02 19.35 15.19
C PRO A 373 -0.26 17.86 15.34
N THR A 374 0.44 17.05 14.55
CA THR A 374 0.43 15.60 14.66
C THR A 374 1.61 15.16 15.53
N GLN A 375 1.35 14.41 16.60
CA GLN A 375 2.34 14.03 17.61
C GLN A 375 2.26 12.54 17.95
N ASN A 376 3.37 11.97 18.44
CA ASN A 376 3.45 10.59 18.92
C ASN A 376 2.96 10.49 20.37
N TYR A 377 1.64 10.34 20.62
CA TYR A 377 1.11 10.22 21.99
C TYR A 377 -0.01 9.18 22.14
N GLY A 378 -0.48 8.60 21.03
CA GLY A 378 -1.54 7.59 21.09
C GLY A 378 -1.02 6.27 21.68
N ILE A 379 -1.87 5.61 22.47
CA ILE A 379 -1.62 4.27 23.04
C ILE A 379 -2.84 3.40 22.76
N VAL A 380 -2.59 2.20 22.23
CA VAL A 380 -3.62 1.18 22.02
C VAL A 380 -3.12 -0.14 22.60
N SER A 381 -3.98 -0.85 23.31
CA SER A 381 -3.71 -2.18 23.84
C SER A 381 -4.74 -3.16 23.27
N ASN A 382 -4.24 -4.32 22.84
CA ASN A 382 -5.06 -5.42 22.35
C ASN A 382 -4.62 -6.72 23.02
N LYS A 383 -5.58 -7.49 23.56
CA LYS A 383 -5.34 -8.78 24.19
C LYS A 383 -6.39 -9.75 23.74
N GLY A 384 -6.02 -10.98 23.55
CA GLY A 384 -6.97 -12.00 23.12
C GLY A 384 -6.41 -13.40 23.21
N VAL A 385 -7.25 -14.34 22.85
CA VAL A 385 -6.93 -15.76 22.67
C VAL A 385 -7.33 -16.11 21.25
N ASP A 386 -6.46 -16.80 20.55
CA ASP A 386 -6.74 -17.39 19.25
C ASP A 386 -6.33 -18.86 19.25
N GLY A 387 -6.91 -19.63 18.35
CA GLY A 387 -6.59 -21.05 18.28
C GLY A 387 -7.07 -21.69 17.00
N ASN A 388 -6.50 -22.84 16.73
CA ASN A 388 -6.87 -23.68 15.58
C ASN A 388 -7.04 -25.13 16.06
N LEU A 389 -8.13 -25.76 15.61
CA LEU A 389 -8.41 -27.17 15.84
C LEU A 389 -8.50 -27.88 14.50
N THR A 390 -7.64 -28.86 14.29
CA THR A 390 -7.62 -29.67 13.06
C THR A 390 -7.89 -31.13 13.41
N PHE A 391 -8.90 -31.70 12.74
CA PHE A 391 -9.22 -33.12 12.83
C PHE A 391 -8.94 -33.80 11.48
N LYS A 392 -8.12 -34.87 11.50
CA LYS A 392 -7.75 -35.69 10.33
C LYS A 392 -8.30 -37.09 10.49
N GLN A 393 -9.20 -37.50 9.62
CA GLN A 393 -9.71 -38.86 9.57
C GLN A 393 -9.23 -39.55 8.27
N HIS A 394 -8.58 -40.69 8.41
CA HIS A 394 -8.32 -41.55 7.27
C HIS A 394 -9.61 -42.32 6.96
N VAL A 395 -10.23 -42.03 5.84
CA VAL A 395 -11.32 -42.84 5.29
C VAL A 395 -10.63 -43.92 4.45
N GLY A 396 -10.64 -45.16 4.95
CA GLY A 396 -10.08 -46.33 4.29
C GLY A 396 -10.86 -46.76 3.05
#